data_ef677eb47a76c0d96efb1e2e4bbdce1e
#
_entry.id   ef677eb47a76c0d96efb1e2e4bbdce1e
#
_cell.length_a   1.000
_cell.length_b   1.000
_cell.length_c   1.000
_cell.angle_alpha   90.00
_cell.angle_beta   90.00
_cell.angle_gamma   90.00
#
_symmetry.space_group_name_H-M   'P 1'
#
loop_
_entity.id
_entity.type
_entity.pdbx_description
1 polymer ?
#
loop_
_entity_poly.entity_id
_entity_poly.type
_entity_poly.pdbx_seq_one_letter_code
_entity_poly.pdbx_strand_id
1 'polypeptide(L)'
;LEEWGLICNDIDSLDRYWGYLAGNDETRFKELHPEEFYPLLAFARGGWGSARLLERVQPWKQGWLMGYSDLTSILFSRLASGFLGGVHGPLLTTLGNEPDWSKNRLKSILFGKSIPDIYGDPWGGGVSEGHLIVGNLTVMTHLIGTKYLPNFKEAILIIEDIGEAPYRIDRMLTQLR
;
A
#
# COMPACT_ATOMS: atom_id res chain seq x y z
N LEU A 1 -13.48 -9.68 -7.20
CA LEU A 1 -14.10 -9.02 -6.03
C LEU A 1 -15.59 -9.29 -5.97
N GLU A 2 -16.30 -9.31 -7.09
CA GLU A 2 -17.74 -9.62 -7.17
C GLU A 2 -18.07 -11.00 -6.56
N GLU A 3 -17.22 -12.02 -6.80
CA GLU A 3 -17.33 -13.34 -6.15
C GLU A 3 -17.27 -13.29 -4.62
N TRP A 4 -16.76 -12.18 -4.04
CA TRP A 4 -16.73 -11.93 -2.60
C TRP A 4 -17.94 -11.15 -2.12
N GLY A 5 -18.87 -10.79 -3.02
CA GLY A 5 -20.04 -10.00 -2.74
C GLY A 5 -19.75 -8.49 -2.67
N LEU A 6 -18.62 -8.04 -3.21
CA LEU A 6 -18.29 -6.62 -3.32
C LEU A 6 -18.85 -6.05 -4.62
N ILE A 7 -19.55 -4.93 -4.51
CA ILE A 7 -20.01 -4.15 -5.67
C ILE A 7 -18.92 -3.16 -6.01
N CYS A 8 -18.37 -3.24 -7.21
CA CYS A 8 -17.36 -2.32 -7.69
C CYS A 8 -18.03 -1.12 -8.38
N ASN A 9 -17.73 0.07 -7.93
CA ASN A 9 -18.04 1.27 -8.71
C ASN A 9 -17.00 1.39 -9.82
N ASP A 10 -17.48 1.44 -11.03
CA ASP A 10 -16.62 1.60 -12.20
C ASP A 10 -16.04 3.01 -12.23
N ILE A 11 -14.74 3.09 -12.36
CA ILE A 11 -14.03 4.35 -12.58
C ILE A 11 -13.52 4.31 -14.01
N ASP A 12 -14.01 5.20 -14.83
CA ASP A 12 -13.57 5.39 -16.21
C ASP A 12 -12.14 5.96 -16.24
N SER A 13 -11.17 5.11 -15.90
CA SER A 13 -9.76 5.48 -15.74
C SER A 13 -8.81 4.83 -16.75
N LEU A 14 -9.28 3.84 -17.52
CA LEU A 14 -8.41 2.99 -18.32
C LEU A 14 -7.75 3.73 -19.49
N ASP A 15 -8.44 4.70 -20.08
CA ASP A 15 -7.98 5.44 -21.25
C ASP A 15 -7.39 6.84 -20.91
N ARG A 16 -7.30 7.16 -19.63
CA ARG A 16 -6.77 8.46 -19.20
C ARG A 16 -5.25 8.45 -19.15
N TYR A 17 -4.65 9.51 -19.66
CA TYR A 17 -3.21 9.74 -19.52
C TYR A 17 -2.89 11.23 -19.37
N TRP A 18 -1.81 11.49 -18.64
CA TRP A 18 -1.16 12.79 -18.52
C TRP A 18 0.34 12.55 -18.38
N GLY A 19 1.06 12.67 -19.50
CA GLY A 19 2.42 12.13 -19.56
C GLY A 19 2.42 10.61 -19.38
N TYR A 20 3.10 10.14 -18.33
CA TYR A 20 3.14 8.72 -17.94
C TYR A 20 2.16 8.36 -16.82
N LEU A 21 1.31 9.28 -16.39
CA LEU A 21 0.36 9.11 -15.31
C LEU A 21 -1.06 8.86 -15.84
N ALA A 22 -1.86 8.15 -15.07
CA ALA A 22 -3.28 7.90 -15.36
C ALA A 22 -4.15 9.13 -15.00
N GLY A 23 -3.91 10.25 -15.65
CA GLY A 23 -4.56 11.53 -15.39
C GLY A 23 -3.70 12.50 -14.59
N ASN A 24 -4.12 13.76 -14.55
CA ASN A 24 -3.43 14.81 -13.80
C ASN A 24 -3.60 14.63 -12.28
N ASP A 25 -2.82 15.37 -11.51
CA ASP A 25 -2.82 15.26 -10.05
C ASP A 25 -4.18 15.63 -9.42
N GLU A 26 -4.92 16.56 -10.01
CA GLU A 26 -6.25 16.95 -9.53
C GLU A 26 -7.26 15.81 -9.65
N THR A 27 -7.30 15.16 -10.80
CA THR A 27 -8.21 14.04 -11.04
C THR A 27 -7.88 12.86 -10.12
N ARG A 28 -6.60 12.48 -10.04
CA ARG A 28 -6.14 11.37 -9.19
C ARG A 28 -6.36 11.65 -7.70
N PHE A 29 -6.24 12.92 -7.30
CA PHE A 29 -6.50 13.32 -5.93
C PHE A 29 -7.99 13.18 -5.56
N LYS A 30 -8.91 13.56 -6.46
CA LYS A 30 -10.36 13.38 -6.24
C LYS A 30 -10.74 11.90 -6.10
N GLU A 31 -10.10 11.02 -6.86
CA GLU A 31 -10.30 9.57 -6.73
C GLU A 31 -9.77 8.99 -5.42
N LEU A 32 -8.66 9.54 -4.93
CA LEU A 32 -8.11 9.16 -3.62
C LEU A 32 -9.00 9.66 -2.46
N HIS A 33 -9.70 10.76 -2.66
CA HIS A 33 -10.57 11.41 -1.66
C HIS A 33 -12.00 11.59 -2.20
N PRO A 34 -12.72 10.48 -2.54
CA PRO A 34 -14.07 10.57 -3.05
C PRO A 34 -14.99 11.23 -2.02
N GLU A 35 -16.00 11.97 -2.49
CA GLU A 35 -17.00 12.61 -1.61
C GLU A 35 -17.82 11.58 -0.84
N GLU A 36 -18.20 10.52 -1.53
CA GLU A 36 -18.91 9.39 -0.94
C GLU A 36 -18.00 8.50 -0.08
N PHE A 37 -18.58 7.78 0.84
CA PHE A 37 -17.89 6.78 1.64
C PHE A 37 -17.83 5.44 0.90
N TYR A 38 -16.62 4.90 0.77
CA TYR A 38 -16.40 3.55 0.27
C TYR A 38 -15.70 2.71 1.36
N PRO A 39 -16.25 1.52 1.70
CA PRO A 39 -15.60 0.62 2.67
C PRO A 39 -14.21 0.17 2.25
N LEU A 40 -13.96 0.11 0.94
CA LEU A 40 -12.68 -0.25 0.34
C LEU A 40 -12.37 0.68 -0.84
N LEU A 41 -11.23 1.34 -0.76
CA LEU A 41 -10.54 1.96 -1.89
C LEU A 41 -9.40 1.07 -2.33
N ALA A 42 -9.48 0.53 -3.54
CA ALA A 42 -8.47 -0.38 -4.09
C ALA A 42 -7.86 0.19 -5.36
N PHE A 43 -6.54 0.20 -5.43
CA PHE A 43 -5.81 0.74 -6.57
C PHE A 43 -5.70 -0.28 -7.71
N ALA A 44 -5.98 0.18 -8.92
CA ALA A 44 -5.89 -0.65 -10.11
C ALA A 44 -4.44 -1.03 -10.44
N ARG A 45 -3.51 -0.07 -10.33
CA ARG A 45 -2.09 -0.25 -10.64
C ARG A 45 -1.20 0.56 -9.70
N GLY A 46 0.06 0.10 -9.56
CA GLY A 46 1.18 0.88 -9.04
C GLY A 46 1.86 1.71 -10.15
N GLY A 47 3.17 1.79 -10.08
CA GLY A 47 3.99 2.52 -11.04
C GLY A 47 4.76 3.65 -10.36
N TRP A 48 4.43 4.89 -10.66
CA TRP A 48 5.04 6.07 -10.05
C TRP A 48 4.05 7.23 -9.96
N GLY A 49 4.24 8.11 -8.99
CA GLY A 49 3.56 9.40 -8.92
C GLY A 49 2.52 9.52 -7.81
N SER A 50 2.33 8.52 -6.97
CA SER A 50 1.43 8.62 -5.82
C SER A 50 1.94 9.64 -4.80
N ALA A 51 3.25 9.74 -4.59
CA ALA A 51 3.87 10.72 -3.70
C ALA A 51 3.55 12.18 -4.09
N ARG A 52 3.27 12.47 -5.35
CA ARG A 52 2.86 13.80 -5.82
C ARG A 52 1.53 14.27 -5.20
N LEU A 53 0.73 13.35 -4.72
CA LEU A 53 -0.58 13.64 -4.13
C LEU A 53 -0.48 14.00 -2.65
N LEU A 54 0.63 13.71 -1.98
CA LEU A 54 0.77 13.81 -0.52
C LEU A 54 0.63 15.24 0.01
N GLU A 55 1.08 16.24 -0.75
CA GLU A 55 0.98 17.65 -0.34
C GLU A 55 -0.45 18.19 -0.33
N ARG A 56 -1.36 17.50 -1.04
CA ARG A 56 -2.77 17.89 -1.17
C ARG A 56 -3.68 17.19 -0.17
N VAL A 57 -3.12 16.37 0.73
CA VAL A 57 -3.89 15.47 1.60
C VAL A 57 -4.96 16.22 2.38
N GLN A 58 -6.21 15.78 2.19
CA GLN A 58 -7.33 16.03 3.06
C GLN A 58 -7.37 14.99 4.19
N PRO A 59 -8.16 15.20 5.26
CA PRO A 59 -8.34 14.20 6.29
C PRO A 59 -8.76 12.86 5.69
N TRP A 60 -8.04 11.79 6.09
CA TRP A 60 -8.35 10.43 5.64
C TRP A 60 -9.73 9.99 6.14
N LYS A 61 -10.45 9.27 5.32
CA LYS A 61 -11.71 8.62 5.70
C LYS A 61 -11.44 7.23 6.28
N GLN A 62 -12.34 6.73 7.11
CA GLN A 62 -12.33 5.34 7.57
C GLN A 62 -12.51 4.37 6.38
N GLY A 63 -12.26 3.09 6.60
CA GLY A 63 -12.34 2.05 5.59
C GLY A 63 -10.97 1.50 5.19
N TRP A 64 -10.97 0.52 4.34
CA TRP A 64 -9.76 -0.11 3.82
C TRP A 64 -9.18 0.68 2.65
N LEU A 65 -7.86 0.80 2.63
CA LEU A 65 -7.10 1.37 1.51
C LEU A 65 -6.09 0.31 1.05
N MET A 66 -6.28 -0.24 -0.14
CA MET A 66 -5.47 -1.35 -0.64
C MET A 66 -4.64 -0.92 -1.85
N GLY A 67 -3.33 -1.13 -1.76
CA GLY A 67 -2.39 -0.83 -2.83
C GLY A 67 -1.06 -1.54 -2.66
N TYR A 68 -0.19 -1.44 -3.66
CA TYR A 68 1.10 -2.12 -3.73
C TYR A 68 2.16 -1.22 -4.39
N SER A 69 3.45 -1.49 -4.15
CA SER A 69 4.55 -0.78 -4.82
C SER A 69 4.55 0.73 -4.52
N ASP A 70 4.39 1.60 -5.52
CA ASP A 70 4.34 3.08 -5.39
C ASP A 70 3.30 3.57 -4.36
N LEU A 71 2.21 2.80 -4.18
CA LEU A 71 1.16 3.12 -3.22
C LEU A 71 1.65 3.06 -1.75
N THR A 72 2.85 2.55 -1.50
CA THR A 72 3.51 2.65 -0.19
C THR A 72 3.49 4.09 0.33
N SER A 73 3.70 5.08 -0.53
CA SER A 73 3.69 6.49 -0.12
C SER A 73 2.33 6.94 0.43
N ILE A 74 1.24 6.50 -0.19
CA ILE A 74 -0.14 6.78 0.25
C ILE A 74 -0.48 6.03 1.54
N LEU A 75 -0.16 4.73 1.59
CA LEU A 75 -0.40 3.89 2.76
C LEU A 75 0.37 4.41 3.99
N PHE A 76 1.63 4.82 3.80
CA PHE A 76 2.47 5.37 4.86
C PHE A 76 1.99 6.74 5.33
N SER A 77 1.61 7.63 4.41
CA SER A 77 1.04 8.94 4.76
C SER A 77 -0.23 8.79 5.59
N ARG A 78 -1.09 7.83 5.22
CA ARG A 78 -2.30 7.52 5.98
C ARG A 78 -1.96 7.01 7.38
N LEU A 79 -1.04 6.06 7.50
CA LEU A 79 -0.58 5.50 8.78
C LEU A 79 0.09 6.58 9.65
N ALA A 80 0.95 7.41 9.07
CA ALA A 80 1.60 8.54 9.76
C ALA A 80 0.59 9.55 10.31
N SER A 81 -0.58 9.67 9.68
CA SER A 81 -1.70 10.51 10.13
C SER A 81 -2.59 9.84 11.20
N GLY A 82 -2.23 8.64 11.67
CA GLY A 82 -2.96 7.89 12.69
C GLY A 82 -4.16 7.07 12.18
N PHE A 83 -4.32 6.92 10.86
CA PHE A 83 -5.40 6.13 10.29
C PHE A 83 -4.96 4.72 9.95
N LEU A 84 -5.63 3.73 10.53
CA LEU A 84 -5.45 2.32 10.25
C LEU A 84 -6.23 1.87 9.00
N GLY A 85 -6.12 0.58 8.65
CA GLY A 85 -6.82 -0.01 7.51
C GLY A 85 -6.07 0.12 6.18
N GLY A 86 -4.75 0.37 6.23
CA GLY A 86 -3.88 0.20 5.06
C GLY A 86 -3.61 -1.28 4.80
N VAL A 87 -3.74 -1.71 3.55
CA VAL A 87 -3.41 -3.06 3.10
C VAL A 87 -2.38 -2.97 1.99
N HIS A 88 -1.14 -3.37 2.29
CA HIS A 88 -0.13 -3.60 1.26
C HIS A 88 -0.42 -4.96 0.62
N GLY A 89 -1.11 -4.95 -0.49
CA GLY A 89 -1.68 -6.14 -1.11
C GLY A 89 -1.79 -6.01 -2.62
N PRO A 90 -2.29 -7.04 -3.32
CA PRO A 90 -2.31 -7.05 -4.77
C PRO A 90 -3.09 -5.88 -5.35
N LEU A 91 -2.66 -5.44 -6.50
CA LEU A 91 -3.38 -4.46 -7.32
C LEU A 91 -4.60 -5.13 -7.98
N LEU A 92 -5.64 -4.38 -8.29
CA LEU A 92 -6.83 -4.96 -8.92
C LEU A 92 -6.51 -5.68 -10.23
N THR A 93 -5.56 -5.15 -11.02
CA THR A 93 -5.14 -5.75 -12.29
C THR A 93 -4.38 -7.07 -12.13
N THR A 94 -3.82 -7.35 -10.96
CA THR A 94 -3.04 -8.59 -10.69
C THR A 94 -3.78 -9.56 -9.78
N LEU A 95 -4.81 -9.12 -9.08
CA LEU A 95 -5.54 -9.90 -8.08
C LEU A 95 -6.06 -11.24 -8.63
N GLY A 96 -6.50 -11.27 -9.88
CA GLY A 96 -6.99 -12.50 -10.52
C GLY A 96 -5.92 -13.60 -10.64
N ASN A 97 -4.64 -13.19 -10.77
CA ASN A 97 -3.51 -14.09 -10.94
C ASN A 97 -2.84 -14.49 -9.61
N GLU A 98 -3.30 -13.95 -8.51
CA GLU A 98 -2.79 -14.31 -7.19
C GLU A 98 -3.10 -15.78 -6.85
N PRO A 99 -2.22 -16.48 -6.15
CA PRO A 99 -2.51 -17.82 -5.66
C PRO A 99 -3.65 -17.79 -4.62
N ASP A 100 -4.35 -18.91 -4.48
CA ASP A 100 -5.54 -18.98 -3.62
C ASP A 100 -5.26 -18.61 -2.16
N TRP A 101 -4.10 -18.97 -1.62
CA TRP A 101 -3.74 -18.60 -0.26
C TRP A 101 -3.66 -17.07 -0.09
N SER A 102 -3.13 -16.34 -1.08
CA SER A 102 -3.04 -14.87 -1.09
C SER A 102 -4.43 -14.24 -1.14
N LYS A 103 -5.27 -14.71 -2.07
CA LYS A 103 -6.67 -14.27 -2.19
C LYS A 103 -7.47 -14.53 -0.92
N ASN A 104 -7.35 -15.72 -0.33
CA ASN A 104 -8.04 -16.08 0.91
C ASN A 104 -7.57 -15.25 2.10
N ARG A 105 -6.27 -14.95 2.18
CA ARG A 105 -5.72 -14.08 3.21
C ARG A 105 -6.25 -12.65 3.07
N LEU A 106 -6.23 -12.08 1.86
CA LEU A 106 -6.79 -10.76 1.60
C LEU A 106 -8.28 -10.72 1.96
N LYS A 107 -9.06 -11.70 1.53
CA LYS A 107 -10.47 -11.82 1.91
C LYS A 107 -10.66 -11.85 3.41
N SER A 108 -9.84 -12.60 4.13
CA SER A 108 -9.91 -12.68 5.60
C SER A 108 -9.64 -11.32 6.26
N ILE A 109 -8.65 -10.57 5.77
CA ILE A 109 -8.35 -9.22 6.24
C ILE A 109 -9.54 -8.28 6.03
N LEU A 110 -10.03 -8.19 4.79
CA LEU A 110 -11.10 -7.25 4.43
C LEU A 110 -12.42 -7.51 5.16
N PHE A 111 -12.70 -8.78 5.49
CA PHE A 111 -13.93 -9.19 6.16
C PHE A 111 -13.77 -9.47 7.66
N GLY A 112 -12.62 -9.08 8.26
CA GLY A 112 -12.37 -9.19 9.70
C GLY A 112 -12.36 -10.63 10.22
N LYS A 113 -11.95 -11.59 9.40
CA LYS A 113 -11.81 -12.99 9.77
C LYS A 113 -10.43 -13.29 10.33
N SER A 114 -10.26 -14.46 10.96
CA SER A 114 -8.94 -14.95 11.37
C SER A 114 -7.99 -15.02 10.17
N ILE A 115 -6.80 -14.47 10.34
CA ILE A 115 -5.78 -14.38 9.31
C ILE A 115 -4.77 -15.50 9.53
N PRO A 116 -4.54 -16.41 8.56
CA PRO A 116 -3.53 -17.45 8.69
C PRO A 116 -2.12 -16.89 8.83
N ASP A 117 -1.26 -17.60 9.53
CA ASP A 117 0.16 -17.28 9.64
C ASP A 117 0.86 -17.36 8.26
N ILE A 118 1.95 -16.62 8.14
CA ILE A 118 2.88 -16.72 7.00
C ILE A 118 4.17 -17.34 7.50
N TYR A 119 4.68 -18.28 6.74
CA TYR A 119 5.95 -18.96 7.02
C TYR A 119 7.01 -18.53 6.01
N GLY A 120 8.27 -18.46 6.46
CA GLY A 120 9.41 -18.08 5.64
C GLY A 120 10.73 -18.62 6.20
N ASP A 121 11.81 -18.44 5.45
CA ASP A 121 13.15 -18.89 5.84
C ASP A 121 13.77 -17.90 6.84
N PRO A 122 14.17 -18.34 8.04
CA PRO A 122 14.75 -17.46 9.03
C PRO A 122 16.22 -17.14 8.74
N TRP A 123 16.60 -15.88 8.87
CA TRP A 123 18.01 -15.46 8.82
C TRP A 123 18.61 -15.20 10.21
N GLY A 124 17.78 -15.13 11.22
CA GLY A 124 18.16 -14.93 12.60
C GLY A 124 17.25 -15.68 13.55
N GLY A 125 17.60 -15.67 14.82
CA GLY A 125 16.80 -16.28 15.87
C GLY A 125 16.05 -15.24 16.69
N GLY A 126 15.06 -15.71 17.46
CA GLY A 126 14.33 -14.92 18.42
C GLY A 126 12.85 -14.78 18.09
N VAL A 127 12.16 -14.12 19.03
CA VAL A 127 10.73 -13.78 18.91
C VAL A 127 10.59 -12.28 19.12
N SER A 128 9.80 -11.64 18.30
CA SER A 128 9.48 -10.22 18.46
C SER A 128 7.99 -10.00 18.26
N GLU A 129 7.46 -9.00 18.95
CA GLU A 129 6.08 -8.55 18.83
C GLU A 129 6.08 -7.05 18.49
N GLY A 130 5.16 -6.61 17.63
CA GLY A 130 5.06 -5.21 17.26
C GLY A 130 4.03 -4.95 16.19
N HIS A 131 3.81 -3.67 15.90
CA HIS A 131 2.92 -3.27 14.81
C HIS A 131 3.51 -3.65 13.46
N LEU A 132 2.69 -4.24 12.60
CA LEU A 132 3.11 -4.62 11.25
C LEU A 132 3.08 -3.40 10.34
N ILE A 133 4.24 -3.06 9.78
CA ILE A 133 4.39 -2.04 8.73
C ILE A 133 4.98 -2.70 7.48
N VAL A 134 4.29 -2.58 6.37
CA VAL A 134 4.65 -3.24 5.11
C VAL A 134 4.79 -2.20 4.01
N GLY A 135 5.90 -2.23 3.25
CA GLY A 135 6.07 -1.30 2.15
C GLY A 135 7.22 -1.63 1.20
N ASN A 136 7.21 -0.94 0.08
CA ASN A 136 8.30 -1.00 -0.88
C ASN A 136 9.51 -0.21 -0.37
N LEU A 137 10.70 -0.82 -0.40
CA LEU A 137 11.93 -0.27 0.16
C LEU A 137 12.35 1.04 -0.50
N THR A 138 12.34 1.09 -1.82
CA THR A 138 12.67 2.29 -2.59
C THR A 138 11.73 3.43 -2.25
N VAL A 139 10.43 3.18 -2.22
CA VAL A 139 9.43 4.22 -1.95
C VAL A 139 9.51 4.72 -0.51
N MET A 140 9.67 3.83 0.48
CA MET A 140 9.77 4.26 1.88
C MET A 140 10.99 5.11 2.15
N THR A 141 12.12 4.83 1.49
CA THR A 141 13.34 5.66 1.66
C THR A 141 13.17 7.07 1.09
N HIS A 142 12.35 7.26 0.06
CA HIS A 142 12.01 8.58 -0.45
C HIS A 142 11.18 9.43 0.52
N LEU A 143 10.54 8.81 1.51
CA LEU A 143 9.75 9.51 2.52
C LEU A 143 10.55 9.91 3.77
N ILE A 144 11.80 9.47 3.89
CA ILE A 144 12.66 9.81 5.04
C ILE A 144 12.83 11.33 5.13
N GLY A 145 12.65 11.87 6.34
CA GLY A 145 12.69 13.31 6.60
C GLY A 145 11.38 14.04 6.30
N THR A 146 10.35 13.35 5.84
CA THR A 146 9.03 13.94 5.64
C THR A 146 8.05 13.54 6.76
N LYS A 147 6.95 14.28 6.88
CA LYS A 147 5.84 13.96 7.80
C LYS A 147 5.02 12.75 7.36
N TYR A 148 5.30 12.20 6.19
CA TYR A 148 4.54 11.10 5.58
C TYR A 148 5.13 9.71 5.91
N LEU A 149 6.33 9.67 6.51
CA LEU A 149 6.91 8.43 7.01
C LEU A 149 6.31 8.11 8.39
N PRO A 150 5.71 6.91 8.59
CA PRO A 150 5.23 6.51 9.90
C PRO A 150 6.39 6.26 10.88
N ASN A 151 6.11 6.31 12.17
CA ASN A 151 7.08 5.94 13.20
C ASN A 151 7.28 4.42 13.19
N PHE A 152 8.53 3.97 13.05
CA PHE A 152 8.90 2.55 13.04
C PHE A 152 9.24 1.99 14.43
N LYS A 153 9.14 2.82 15.47
CA LYS A 153 9.41 2.35 16.83
C LYS A 153 8.46 1.20 17.19
N GLU A 154 9.01 0.12 17.72
CA GLU A 154 8.26 -1.08 18.10
C GLU A 154 7.45 -1.71 16.94
N ALA A 155 7.93 -1.54 15.71
CA ALA A 155 7.31 -2.13 14.53
C ALA A 155 8.05 -3.39 14.05
N ILE A 156 7.28 -4.32 13.48
CA ILE A 156 7.81 -5.36 12.60
C ILE A 156 7.71 -4.80 11.19
N LEU A 157 8.87 -4.60 10.57
CA LEU A 157 8.95 -4.03 9.24
C LEU A 157 9.08 -5.14 8.21
N ILE A 158 8.13 -5.23 7.29
CA ILE A 158 8.20 -6.08 6.10
C ILE A 158 8.50 -5.18 4.91
N ILE A 159 9.57 -5.50 4.20
CA ILE A 159 10.01 -4.76 3.02
C ILE A 159 10.02 -5.66 1.79
N GLU A 160 9.61 -5.12 0.69
CA GLU A 160 9.75 -5.74 -0.62
C GLU A 160 10.36 -4.74 -1.60
N ASP A 161 11.01 -5.25 -2.62
CA ASP A 161 11.44 -4.46 -3.77
C ASP A 161 11.65 -5.38 -4.98
N ILE A 162 11.76 -4.81 -6.17
CA ILE A 162 11.97 -5.56 -7.39
C ILE A 162 13.03 -4.90 -8.27
N GLY A 163 13.97 -5.72 -8.76
CA GLY A 163 14.96 -5.28 -9.75
C GLY A 163 16.08 -4.38 -9.21
N GLU A 164 16.17 -4.21 -7.89
CA GLU A 164 17.22 -3.40 -7.27
C GLU A 164 18.56 -4.14 -7.18
N ALA A 165 19.65 -3.44 -7.53
CA ALA A 165 20.99 -3.98 -7.38
C ALA A 165 21.37 -4.09 -5.88
N PRO A 166 22.17 -5.09 -5.45
CA PRO A 166 22.49 -5.31 -4.05
C PRO A 166 23.06 -4.07 -3.34
N TYR A 167 23.92 -3.30 -3.98
CA TYR A 167 24.49 -2.08 -3.37
C TYR A 167 23.41 -0.98 -3.14
N ARG A 168 22.33 -0.97 -3.92
CA ARG A 168 21.23 -0.03 -3.71
C ARG A 168 20.39 -0.45 -2.51
N ILE A 169 20.12 -1.75 -2.37
CA ILE A 169 19.43 -2.31 -1.21
C ILE A 169 20.23 -1.98 0.05
N ASP A 170 21.54 -2.25 0.07
CA ASP A 170 22.42 -1.95 1.20
C ASP A 170 22.38 -0.46 1.58
N ARG A 171 22.43 0.43 0.58
CA ARG A 171 22.35 1.87 0.81
C ARG A 171 20.99 2.29 1.42
N MET A 172 19.89 1.76 0.90
CA MET A 172 18.56 2.06 1.41
C MET A 172 18.36 1.54 2.84
N LEU A 173 18.82 0.32 3.13
CA LEU A 173 18.78 -0.22 4.49
C LEU A 173 19.67 0.57 5.45
N THR A 174 20.82 1.02 4.99
CA THR A 174 21.72 1.90 5.77
C THR A 174 21.03 3.24 6.09
N GLN A 175 20.25 3.79 5.16
CA GLN A 175 19.52 5.02 5.37
C GLN A 175 18.33 4.86 6.34
N LEU A 176 17.70 3.69 6.38
CA LEU A 176 16.59 3.38 7.31
C LEU A 176 17.08 3.13 8.74
N ARG A 177 18.34 2.77 8.92
CA ARG A 177 18.97 2.48 10.22
C ARG A 177 19.19 3.76 11.03
#